data_2646f093e63ea02a38c2b4a3724f691d
#
_entry.id   2646f093e63ea02a38c2b4a3724f691d
#
_cell.length_a   1.000
_cell.length_b   1.000
_cell.length_c   1.000
_cell.angle_alpha   90.00
_cell.angle_beta   90.00
_cell.angle_gamma   90.00
#
_symmetry.space_group_name_H-M   'P 1'
#
loop_
_entity.id
_entity.type
_entity.pdbx_description
1 polymer ?
#
loop_
_entity_poly.entity_id
_entity_poly.type
_entity_poly.pdbx_seq_one_letter_code
_entity_poly.pdbx_strand_id
1 'polypeptide(L)'
;MKKKYIIVMLILILMFSCGKKKKRNNDVKSKTTIEQKENNRIKELTEKARKGDVEAQTQLGEAYLHGIDTKINYKKAMEWSKKAAAKGSSRAMTNVGILYFEGFGVKKDYKQAYKLFSDGVDGGDMKALKYLGTMYEKGLGVEKSFDSAAFYYEMADSSGDLTVRYNLGKIYEMAGDYAKAVELYQKTDGRMDQVTAPMYEALGDLYAAGKG
;
A
#
# COMPACT_ATOMS: atom_id res chain seq x y z
N MET A 1 18.09 -34.66 52.65
CA MET A 1 17.41 -33.47 52.07
C MET A 1 17.86 -33.11 50.64
N LYS A 2 19.12 -33.22 50.26
CA LYS A 2 19.63 -32.82 48.90
C LYS A 2 19.03 -33.60 47.73
N LYS A 3 18.69 -34.89 47.86
CA LYS A 3 18.10 -35.67 46.73
C LYS A 3 16.68 -35.23 46.32
N LYS A 4 15.85 -34.74 47.24
CA LYS A 4 14.50 -34.24 46.92
C LYS A 4 14.52 -32.93 46.11
N TYR A 5 15.46 -32.03 46.37
CA TYR A 5 15.62 -30.79 45.62
C TYR A 5 16.08 -31.01 44.19
N ILE A 6 16.95 -31.99 43.95
CA ILE A 6 17.43 -32.34 42.61
C ILE A 6 16.29 -32.87 41.74
N ILE A 7 15.40 -33.70 42.29
CA ILE A 7 14.24 -34.24 41.58
C ILE A 7 13.24 -33.13 41.23
N VAL A 8 12.97 -32.21 42.15
CA VAL A 8 12.06 -31.05 41.89
C VAL A 8 12.63 -30.14 40.83
N MET A 9 13.95 -29.86 40.85
CA MET A 9 14.60 -29.03 39.79
C MET A 9 14.57 -29.74 38.43
N LEU A 10 14.76 -31.04 38.36
CA LEU A 10 14.66 -31.79 37.11
C LEU A 10 13.23 -31.81 36.56
N ILE A 11 12.21 -31.89 37.40
CA ILE A 11 10.80 -31.81 36.98
C ILE A 11 10.46 -30.41 36.47
N LEU A 12 10.95 -29.36 37.13
CA LEU A 12 10.75 -27.97 36.67
C LEU A 12 11.44 -27.72 35.31
N ILE A 13 12.64 -28.24 35.11
CA ILE A 13 13.38 -28.11 33.83
C ILE A 13 12.64 -28.87 32.72
N LEU A 14 12.08 -30.05 32.99
CA LEU A 14 11.29 -30.83 32.06
C LEU A 14 9.96 -30.15 31.72
N MET A 15 9.27 -29.53 32.69
CA MET A 15 8.04 -28.75 32.45
C MET A 15 8.30 -27.50 31.65
N PHE A 16 9.40 -26.78 31.91
CA PHE A 16 9.79 -25.60 31.12
C PHE A 16 10.19 -25.97 29.67
N SER A 17 10.88 -27.10 29.51
CA SER A 17 11.26 -27.62 28.17
C SER A 17 10.02 -28.09 27.38
N CYS A 18 9.06 -28.75 28.06
CA CYS A 18 7.83 -29.24 27.44
C CYS A 18 6.88 -28.08 27.04
N GLY A 19 6.78 -27.01 27.88
CA GLY A 19 6.01 -25.81 27.58
C GLY A 19 6.55 -25.04 26.38
N LYS A 20 7.87 -24.88 26.24
CA LYS A 20 8.53 -24.28 25.09
C LYS A 20 8.33 -25.09 23.80
N LYS A 21 8.40 -26.42 23.85
CA LYS A 21 8.12 -27.30 22.70
C LYS A 21 6.65 -27.21 22.26
N LYS A 22 5.70 -27.16 23.20
CA LYS A 22 4.27 -27.10 22.88
C LYS A 22 3.88 -25.76 22.25
N LYS A 23 4.43 -24.62 22.75
CA LYS A 23 4.24 -23.30 22.18
C LYS A 23 4.84 -23.21 20.78
N ARG A 24 6.06 -23.68 20.58
CA ARG A 24 6.75 -23.69 19.27
C ARG A 24 6.04 -24.59 18.24
N ASN A 25 5.48 -25.73 18.65
CA ASN A 25 4.70 -26.59 17.75
C ASN A 25 3.35 -25.99 17.38
N ASN A 26 2.70 -25.23 18.28
CA ASN A 26 1.45 -24.53 17.97
C ASN A 26 1.71 -23.35 17.00
N ASP A 27 2.80 -22.61 17.21
CA ASP A 27 3.19 -21.51 16.30
C ASP A 27 3.57 -22.04 14.91
N VAL A 28 4.22 -23.18 14.81
CA VAL A 28 4.55 -23.83 13.52
C VAL A 28 3.28 -24.34 12.84
N LYS A 29 2.37 -24.99 13.57
CA LYS A 29 1.10 -25.46 13.00
C LYS A 29 0.22 -24.31 12.52
N SER A 30 0.14 -23.19 13.27
CA SER A 30 -0.64 -22.04 12.85
C SER A 30 -0.06 -21.38 11.58
N LYS A 31 1.26 -21.21 11.51
CA LYS A 31 1.94 -20.70 10.31
C LYS A 31 1.70 -21.59 9.08
N THR A 32 1.85 -22.90 9.23
CA THR A 32 1.62 -23.87 8.13
C THR A 32 0.16 -23.81 7.65
N THR A 33 -0.80 -23.61 8.57
CA THR A 33 -2.22 -23.52 8.21
C THR A 33 -2.53 -22.21 7.48
N ILE A 34 -1.89 -21.10 7.86
CA ILE A 34 -2.04 -19.81 7.18
C ILE A 34 -1.44 -19.90 5.78
N GLU A 35 -0.21 -20.36 5.63
CA GLU A 35 0.44 -20.54 4.32
C GLU A 35 -0.35 -21.47 3.39
N GLN A 36 -0.98 -22.51 3.92
CA GLN A 36 -1.85 -23.40 3.14
C GLN A 36 -3.13 -22.70 2.66
N LYS A 37 -3.75 -21.86 3.51
CA LYS A 37 -4.94 -21.06 3.13
C LYS A 37 -4.61 -20.03 2.05
N GLU A 38 -3.49 -19.31 2.21
CA GLU A 38 -3.00 -18.33 1.25
C GLU A 38 -2.71 -18.98 -0.12
N ASN A 39 -2.02 -20.11 -0.12
CA ASN A 39 -1.72 -20.86 -1.34
C ASN A 39 -3.00 -21.41 -2.02
N ASN A 40 -4.01 -21.80 -1.25
CA ASN A 40 -5.29 -22.27 -1.80
C ASN A 40 -6.08 -21.13 -2.45
N ARG A 41 -6.09 -19.92 -1.84
CA ARG A 41 -6.74 -18.74 -2.41
C ARG A 41 -6.13 -18.36 -3.76
N ILE A 42 -4.81 -18.30 -3.85
CA ILE A 42 -4.12 -18.00 -5.11
C ILE A 42 -4.41 -19.07 -6.18
N LYS A 43 -4.50 -20.35 -5.82
CA LYS A 43 -4.89 -21.43 -6.74
C LYS A 43 -6.30 -21.23 -7.28
N GLU A 44 -7.27 -20.98 -6.40
CA GLU A 44 -8.66 -20.74 -6.77
C GLU A 44 -8.81 -19.52 -7.69
N LEU A 45 -8.16 -18.39 -7.33
CA LEU A 45 -8.13 -17.20 -8.17
C LEU A 45 -7.51 -17.50 -9.55
N THR A 46 -6.44 -18.30 -9.59
CA THR A 46 -5.77 -18.65 -10.84
C THR A 46 -6.69 -19.48 -11.76
N GLU A 47 -7.46 -20.39 -11.22
CA GLU A 47 -8.41 -21.19 -12.00
C GLU A 47 -9.54 -20.32 -12.58
N LYS A 48 -10.13 -19.43 -11.78
CA LYS A 48 -11.15 -18.47 -12.23
C LYS A 48 -10.59 -17.52 -13.30
N ALA A 49 -9.40 -16.96 -13.05
CA ALA A 49 -8.74 -16.04 -13.97
C ALA A 49 -8.41 -16.68 -15.32
N ARG A 50 -8.00 -17.96 -15.34
CA ARG A 50 -7.76 -18.74 -16.57
C ARG A 50 -9.04 -18.95 -17.38
N LYS A 51 -10.19 -19.08 -16.72
CA LYS A 51 -11.51 -19.15 -17.35
C LYS A 51 -12.02 -17.80 -17.85
N GLY A 52 -11.25 -16.73 -17.61
CA GLY A 52 -11.55 -15.41 -18.13
C GLY A 52 -12.28 -14.48 -17.16
N ASP A 53 -12.44 -14.87 -15.90
CA ASP A 53 -13.03 -14.02 -14.85
C ASP A 53 -12.18 -12.78 -14.64
N VAL A 54 -12.76 -11.60 -14.90
CA VAL A 54 -12.05 -10.31 -14.88
C VAL A 54 -11.66 -9.91 -13.46
N GLU A 55 -12.56 -10.16 -12.50
CA GLU A 55 -12.28 -9.82 -11.09
C GLU A 55 -11.16 -10.70 -10.54
N ALA A 56 -11.15 -11.99 -10.83
CA ALA A 56 -10.07 -12.89 -10.45
C ALA A 56 -8.73 -12.50 -11.11
N GLN A 57 -8.75 -12.07 -12.39
CA GLN A 57 -7.57 -11.54 -13.08
C GLN A 57 -7.05 -10.27 -12.40
N THR A 58 -7.95 -9.35 -12.02
CA THR A 58 -7.60 -8.11 -11.29
C THR A 58 -6.98 -8.43 -9.93
N GLN A 59 -7.62 -9.30 -9.15
CA GLN A 59 -7.12 -9.71 -7.83
C GLN A 59 -5.78 -10.43 -7.91
N LEU A 60 -5.53 -11.27 -8.92
CA LEU A 60 -4.22 -11.87 -9.14
C LEU A 60 -3.15 -10.84 -9.49
N GLY A 61 -3.50 -9.85 -10.31
CA GLY A 61 -2.63 -8.72 -10.61
C GLY A 61 -2.20 -8.00 -9.33
N GLU A 62 -3.15 -7.64 -8.47
CA GLU A 62 -2.91 -7.00 -7.18
C GLU A 62 -2.10 -7.91 -6.23
N ALA A 63 -2.46 -9.19 -6.14
CA ALA A 63 -1.76 -10.15 -5.28
C ALA A 63 -0.28 -10.26 -5.63
N TYR A 64 0.06 -10.39 -6.93
CA TYR A 64 1.46 -10.44 -7.36
C TYR A 64 2.18 -9.09 -7.31
N LEU A 65 1.47 -7.96 -7.44
CA LEU A 65 2.04 -6.62 -7.33
C LEU A 65 2.46 -6.31 -5.89
N HIS A 66 1.60 -6.64 -4.92
CA HIS A 66 1.79 -6.27 -3.51
C HIS A 66 2.25 -7.43 -2.61
N GLY A 67 2.34 -8.64 -3.15
CA GLY A 67 2.71 -9.82 -2.36
C GLY A 67 1.60 -10.30 -1.41
N ILE A 68 0.34 -10.11 -1.78
CA ILE A 68 -0.82 -10.53 -0.97
C ILE A 68 -1.05 -12.03 -1.17
N ASP A 69 -0.99 -12.81 -0.10
CA ASP A 69 -1.14 -14.27 -0.11
C ASP A 69 -0.13 -15.00 -1.04
N THR A 70 0.89 -14.28 -1.54
CA THR A 70 1.93 -14.81 -2.43
C THR A 70 3.19 -13.95 -2.36
N LYS A 71 4.26 -14.41 -2.97
CA LYS A 71 5.46 -13.56 -3.16
C LYS A 71 5.24 -12.55 -4.28
N ILE A 72 5.80 -11.36 -4.13
CA ILE A 72 5.82 -10.34 -5.17
C ILE A 72 6.37 -10.93 -6.47
N ASN A 73 5.66 -10.71 -7.58
CA ASN A 73 6.07 -11.11 -8.91
C ASN A 73 5.53 -10.14 -9.96
N TYR A 74 6.29 -9.12 -10.26
CA TYR A 74 5.88 -8.05 -11.16
C TYR A 74 5.58 -8.53 -12.61
N LYS A 75 6.24 -9.59 -13.08
CA LYS A 75 5.93 -10.19 -14.39
C LYS A 75 4.53 -10.78 -14.43
N LYS A 76 4.15 -11.54 -13.40
CA LYS A 76 2.78 -12.08 -13.28
C LYS A 76 1.76 -10.98 -13.00
N ALA A 77 2.12 -9.98 -12.17
CA ALA A 77 1.27 -8.82 -11.95
C ALA A 77 0.92 -8.12 -13.26
N MET A 78 1.94 -7.84 -14.10
CA MET A 78 1.75 -7.25 -15.43
C MET A 78 0.87 -8.12 -16.33
N GLU A 79 1.12 -9.43 -16.38
CA GLU A 79 0.36 -10.36 -17.22
C GLU A 79 -1.13 -10.36 -16.86
N TRP A 80 -1.45 -10.56 -15.58
CA TRP A 80 -2.85 -10.66 -15.14
C TRP A 80 -3.56 -9.30 -15.19
N SER A 81 -2.90 -8.23 -14.77
CA SER A 81 -3.49 -6.89 -14.83
C SER A 81 -3.76 -6.45 -16.27
N LYS A 82 -2.86 -6.74 -17.24
CA LYS A 82 -3.13 -6.44 -18.66
C LYS A 82 -4.33 -7.21 -19.20
N LYS A 83 -4.51 -8.47 -18.82
CA LYS A 83 -5.68 -9.27 -19.24
C LYS A 83 -6.99 -8.67 -18.72
N ALA A 84 -7.00 -8.24 -17.45
CA ALA A 84 -8.17 -7.61 -16.86
C ALA A 84 -8.43 -6.21 -17.43
N ALA A 85 -7.38 -5.39 -17.59
CA ALA A 85 -7.46 -4.05 -18.16
C ALA A 85 -8.02 -4.07 -19.59
N ALA A 86 -7.59 -5.03 -20.43
CA ALA A 86 -8.14 -5.23 -21.77
C ALA A 86 -9.63 -5.56 -21.80
N LYS A 87 -10.20 -5.98 -20.66
CA LYS A 87 -11.63 -6.24 -20.45
C LYS A 87 -12.34 -5.13 -19.69
N GLY A 88 -11.72 -3.97 -19.52
CA GLY A 88 -12.30 -2.78 -18.92
C GLY A 88 -12.18 -2.68 -17.41
N SER A 89 -11.33 -3.49 -16.74
CA SER A 89 -11.10 -3.33 -15.30
C SER A 89 -10.26 -2.07 -15.01
N SER A 90 -10.87 -1.04 -14.45
CA SER A 90 -10.22 0.21 -14.05
C SER A 90 -9.13 -0.01 -13.00
N ARG A 91 -9.39 -0.88 -12.00
CA ARG A 91 -8.39 -1.26 -10.99
C ARG A 91 -7.17 -1.94 -11.62
N ALA A 92 -7.39 -2.77 -12.64
CA ALA A 92 -6.29 -3.40 -13.35
C ALA A 92 -5.52 -2.40 -14.23
N MET A 93 -6.17 -1.39 -14.80
CA MET A 93 -5.52 -0.27 -15.49
C MET A 93 -4.59 0.47 -14.53
N THR A 94 -5.07 0.80 -13.34
CA THR A 94 -4.24 1.41 -12.28
C THR A 94 -3.05 0.53 -11.90
N ASN A 95 -3.23 -0.79 -11.75
CA ASN A 95 -2.14 -1.70 -11.45
C ASN A 95 -1.06 -1.71 -12.55
N VAL A 96 -1.45 -1.71 -13.82
CA VAL A 96 -0.51 -1.59 -14.95
C VAL A 96 0.18 -0.22 -14.94
N GLY A 97 -0.56 0.85 -14.62
CA GLY A 97 -0.03 2.19 -14.44
C GLY A 97 1.06 2.24 -13.38
N ILE A 98 0.84 1.62 -12.22
CA ILE A 98 1.84 1.52 -11.13
C ILE A 98 3.11 0.81 -11.61
N LEU A 99 2.97 -0.30 -12.35
CA LEU A 99 4.13 -1.04 -12.86
C LEU A 99 4.99 -0.19 -13.81
N TYR A 100 4.37 0.62 -14.67
CA TYR A 100 5.11 1.56 -15.55
C TYR A 100 5.67 2.75 -14.76
N PHE A 101 4.93 3.29 -13.81
CA PHE A 101 5.34 4.45 -13.00
C PHE A 101 6.57 4.12 -12.15
N GLU A 102 6.55 3.00 -11.45
CA GLU A 102 7.65 2.56 -10.59
C GLU A 102 8.78 1.86 -11.36
N GLY A 103 8.51 1.37 -12.58
CA GLY A 103 9.45 0.56 -13.34
C GLY A 103 9.57 -0.86 -12.80
N PHE A 104 8.52 -1.39 -12.20
CA PHE A 104 8.51 -2.73 -11.61
C PHE A 104 8.41 -3.81 -12.70
N GLY A 105 9.53 -4.48 -12.95
CA GLY A 105 9.62 -5.52 -13.97
C GLY A 105 9.55 -5.04 -15.43
N VAL A 106 9.46 -3.73 -15.63
CA VAL A 106 9.48 -3.03 -16.93
C VAL A 106 10.24 -1.72 -16.82
N LYS A 107 10.67 -1.15 -17.96
CA LYS A 107 11.23 0.19 -17.98
C LYS A 107 10.14 1.21 -17.57
N LYS A 108 10.52 2.21 -16.76
CA LYS A 108 9.62 3.33 -16.40
C LYS A 108 9.13 4.02 -17.68
N ASP A 109 7.82 4.22 -17.72
CA ASP A 109 7.15 4.98 -18.78
C ASP A 109 6.03 5.83 -18.15
N TYR A 110 6.36 7.06 -17.83
CA TYR A 110 5.44 7.97 -17.18
C TYR A 110 4.27 8.39 -18.09
N LYS A 111 4.48 8.47 -19.42
CA LYS A 111 3.41 8.80 -20.36
C LYS A 111 2.35 7.70 -20.40
N GLN A 112 2.82 6.45 -20.43
CA GLN A 112 1.94 5.29 -20.39
C GLN A 112 1.25 5.16 -19.03
N ALA A 113 1.97 5.43 -17.94
CA ALA A 113 1.40 5.44 -16.60
C ALA A 113 0.30 6.50 -16.45
N TYR A 114 0.54 7.73 -16.94
CA TYR A 114 -0.45 8.81 -16.93
C TYR A 114 -1.75 8.39 -17.62
N LYS A 115 -1.65 7.87 -18.85
CA LYS A 115 -2.83 7.40 -19.59
C LYS A 115 -3.60 6.34 -18.79
N LEU A 116 -2.90 5.35 -18.25
CA LEU A 116 -3.53 4.25 -17.50
C LEU A 116 -4.17 4.72 -16.19
N PHE A 117 -3.56 5.69 -15.51
CA PHE A 117 -4.17 6.30 -14.31
C PHE A 117 -5.40 7.12 -14.66
N SER A 118 -5.37 7.90 -15.76
CA SER A 118 -6.55 8.63 -16.25
C SER A 118 -7.67 7.67 -16.61
N ASP A 119 -7.39 6.64 -17.42
CA ASP A 119 -8.36 5.61 -17.78
C ASP A 119 -8.91 4.89 -16.52
N GLY A 120 -8.07 4.68 -15.49
CA GLY A 120 -8.46 4.11 -14.21
C GLY A 120 -9.45 4.98 -13.44
N VAL A 121 -9.17 6.28 -13.35
CA VAL A 121 -10.07 7.28 -12.69
C VAL A 121 -11.38 7.36 -13.44
N ASP A 122 -11.36 7.46 -14.77
CA ASP A 122 -12.55 7.52 -15.61
C ASP A 122 -13.44 6.27 -15.44
N GLY A 123 -12.81 5.12 -15.19
CA GLY A 123 -13.50 3.87 -14.86
C GLY A 123 -13.87 3.69 -13.38
N GLY A 124 -13.63 4.71 -12.53
CA GLY A 124 -14.04 4.75 -11.13
C GLY A 124 -13.00 4.23 -10.12
N ASP A 125 -11.76 3.97 -10.52
CA ASP A 125 -10.70 3.61 -9.54
C ASP A 125 -10.02 4.85 -8.97
N MET A 126 -10.52 5.33 -7.84
CA MET A 126 -10.02 6.53 -7.16
C MET A 126 -8.59 6.37 -6.61
N LYS A 127 -8.04 5.15 -6.54
CA LYS A 127 -6.65 4.94 -6.12
C LYS A 127 -5.64 5.57 -7.08
N ALA A 128 -6.01 5.75 -8.36
CA ALA A 128 -5.15 6.37 -9.36
C ALA A 128 -4.96 7.88 -9.15
N LEU A 129 -5.88 8.56 -8.45
CA LEU A 129 -5.84 10.02 -8.22
C LEU A 129 -4.54 10.49 -7.58
N LYS A 130 -4.06 9.78 -6.56
CA LYS A 130 -2.80 10.13 -5.89
C LYS A 130 -1.58 10.05 -6.81
N TYR A 131 -1.59 9.13 -7.76
CA TYR A 131 -0.52 9.02 -8.73
C TYR A 131 -0.57 10.16 -9.75
N LEU A 132 -1.76 10.55 -10.21
CA LEU A 132 -1.95 11.74 -11.06
C LEU A 132 -1.50 13.01 -10.33
N GLY A 133 -1.89 13.21 -9.07
CA GLY A 133 -1.40 14.30 -8.24
C GLY A 133 0.14 14.33 -8.16
N THR A 134 0.77 13.19 -7.89
CA THR A 134 2.23 13.07 -7.84
C THR A 134 2.89 13.34 -9.20
N MET A 135 2.25 12.94 -10.29
CA MET A 135 2.77 13.19 -11.65
C MET A 135 2.79 14.67 -11.99
N TYR A 136 1.72 15.40 -11.66
CA TYR A 136 1.68 16.85 -11.85
C TYR A 136 2.60 17.60 -10.88
N GLU A 137 2.69 17.20 -9.61
CA GLU A 137 3.61 17.77 -8.63
C GLU A 137 5.06 17.73 -9.10
N LYS A 138 5.46 16.59 -9.69
CA LYS A 138 6.86 16.31 -10.06
C LYS A 138 7.16 16.50 -11.54
N GLY A 139 6.15 16.74 -12.38
CA GLY A 139 6.32 16.85 -13.83
C GLY A 139 6.68 15.51 -14.49
N LEU A 140 6.11 14.40 -14.01
CA LEU A 140 6.42 13.06 -14.51
C LEU A 140 5.48 12.67 -15.66
N GLY A 141 5.98 12.75 -16.89
CA GLY A 141 5.20 12.43 -18.10
C GLY A 141 4.16 13.47 -18.49
N VAL A 142 3.99 14.50 -17.68
CA VAL A 142 3.13 15.68 -17.88
C VAL A 142 3.90 16.95 -17.54
N GLU A 143 3.41 18.10 -17.97
CA GLU A 143 3.94 19.37 -17.51
C GLU A 143 3.66 19.58 -16.02
N LYS A 144 4.64 20.07 -15.28
CA LYS A 144 4.53 20.31 -13.85
C LYS A 144 3.48 21.38 -13.56
N SER A 145 2.52 21.07 -12.68
CA SER A 145 1.45 22.00 -12.28
C SER A 145 1.03 21.71 -10.85
N PHE A 146 1.26 22.66 -9.97
CA PHE A 146 0.82 22.52 -8.56
C PHE A 146 -0.71 22.65 -8.43
N ASP A 147 -1.36 23.45 -9.28
CA ASP A 147 -2.84 23.56 -9.30
C ASP A 147 -3.48 22.21 -9.68
N SER A 148 -2.96 21.57 -10.74
CA SER A 148 -3.42 20.25 -11.14
C SER A 148 -3.11 19.19 -10.08
N ALA A 149 -1.94 19.26 -9.45
CA ALA A 149 -1.57 18.36 -8.36
C ALA A 149 -2.52 18.51 -7.16
N ALA A 150 -2.80 19.76 -6.74
CA ALA A 150 -3.76 20.05 -5.68
C ALA A 150 -5.15 19.49 -6.00
N PHE A 151 -5.65 19.74 -7.20
CA PHE A 151 -6.94 19.22 -7.66
C PHE A 151 -7.05 17.69 -7.53
N TYR A 152 -6.05 16.94 -8.00
CA TYR A 152 -6.07 15.48 -7.89
C TYR A 152 -5.89 14.98 -6.46
N TYR A 153 -5.08 15.67 -5.65
CA TYR A 153 -4.92 15.32 -4.25
C TYR A 153 -6.17 15.65 -3.42
N GLU A 154 -6.88 16.75 -3.69
CA GLU A 154 -8.16 17.06 -3.06
C GLU A 154 -9.20 15.97 -3.33
N MET A 155 -9.30 15.52 -4.58
CA MET A 155 -10.18 14.41 -4.92
C MET A 155 -9.77 13.12 -4.22
N ALA A 156 -8.46 12.88 -4.04
CA ALA A 156 -7.94 11.69 -3.38
C ALA A 156 -8.04 11.74 -1.85
N ASP A 157 -8.09 12.92 -1.23
CA ASP A 157 -8.13 13.08 0.25
C ASP A 157 -9.40 12.46 0.86
N SER A 158 -10.48 12.36 0.09
CA SER A 158 -11.70 11.66 0.50
C SER A 158 -11.46 10.18 0.86
N SER A 159 -10.37 9.59 0.38
CA SER A 159 -9.97 8.22 0.72
C SER A 159 -9.32 8.08 2.11
N GLY A 160 -8.94 9.19 2.76
CA GLY A 160 -8.25 9.21 4.04
C GLY A 160 -6.76 8.83 3.96
N ASP A 161 -6.15 8.81 2.77
CA ASP A 161 -4.71 8.53 2.60
C ASP A 161 -3.88 9.71 3.15
N LEU A 162 -3.25 9.50 4.31
CA LEU A 162 -2.47 10.54 5.00
C LEU A 162 -1.27 11.03 4.18
N THR A 163 -0.73 10.21 3.27
CA THR A 163 0.35 10.63 2.35
C THR A 163 -0.16 11.66 1.35
N VAL A 164 -1.36 11.46 0.83
CA VAL A 164 -2.04 12.44 -0.05
C VAL A 164 -2.24 13.75 0.69
N ARG A 165 -2.76 13.68 1.91
CA ARG A 165 -3.02 14.84 2.77
C ARG A 165 -1.75 15.63 3.08
N TYR A 166 -0.66 14.94 3.40
CA TYR A 166 0.64 15.57 3.59
C TYR A 166 1.12 16.30 2.33
N ASN A 167 1.05 15.65 1.17
CA ASN A 167 1.48 16.26 -0.09
C ASN A 167 0.63 17.47 -0.46
N LEU A 168 -0.68 17.41 -0.24
CA LEU A 168 -1.59 18.51 -0.45
C LEU A 168 -1.28 19.68 0.49
N GLY A 169 -1.05 19.41 1.76
CA GLY A 169 -0.63 20.42 2.74
C GLY A 169 0.64 21.14 2.32
N LYS A 170 1.64 20.41 1.80
CA LYS A 170 2.86 21.00 1.26
C LYS A 170 2.61 21.92 0.04
N ILE A 171 1.69 21.56 -0.82
CA ILE A 171 1.33 22.42 -1.97
C ILE A 171 0.71 23.73 -1.46
N TYR A 172 -0.21 23.68 -0.50
CA TYR A 172 -0.79 24.87 0.09
C TYR A 172 0.23 25.73 0.86
N GLU A 173 1.16 25.09 1.59
CA GLU A 173 2.27 25.78 2.23
C GLU A 173 3.13 26.55 1.20
N MET A 174 3.48 25.91 0.07
CA MET A 174 4.24 26.53 -1.01
C MET A 174 3.45 27.65 -1.69
N ALA A 175 2.13 27.57 -1.75
CA ALA A 175 1.24 28.62 -2.26
C ALA A 175 1.03 29.77 -1.25
N GLY A 176 1.51 29.64 -0.01
CA GLY A 176 1.32 30.61 1.07
C GLY A 176 -0.04 30.51 1.78
N ASP A 177 -0.87 29.51 1.45
CA ASP A 177 -2.13 29.23 2.15
C ASP A 177 -1.85 28.36 3.39
N TYR A 178 -1.22 28.98 4.37
CA TYR A 178 -0.80 28.30 5.59
C TYR A 178 -1.98 27.80 6.43
N ALA A 179 -3.14 28.47 6.36
CA ALA A 179 -4.34 28.05 7.08
C ALA A 179 -4.82 26.67 6.61
N LYS A 180 -4.90 26.47 5.27
CA LYS A 180 -5.24 25.17 4.71
C LYS A 180 -4.17 24.13 4.98
N ALA A 181 -2.89 24.48 4.90
CA ALA A 181 -1.81 23.57 5.21
C ALA A 181 -1.92 23.05 6.66
N VAL A 182 -2.12 23.95 7.64
CA VAL A 182 -2.34 23.62 9.05
C VAL A 182 -3.55 22.71 9.24
N GLU A 183 -4.69 23.04 8.62
CA GLU A 183 -5.90 22.20 8.68
C GLU A 183 -5.64 20.77 8.22
N LEU A 184 -4.93 20.61 7.10
CA LEU A 184 -4.59 19.30 6.55
C LEU A 184 -3.63 18.52 7.44
N TYR A 185 -2.59 19.17 7.98
CA TYR A 185 -1.63 18.52 8.86
C TYR A 185 -2.22 18.13 10.22
N GLN A 186 -3.26 18.84 10.70
CA GLN A 186 -3.99 18.48 11.93
C GLN A 186 -4.91 17.27 11.76
N LYS A 187 -5.33 16.95 10.53
CA LYS A 187 -6.22 15.81 10.23
C LYS A 187 -5.45 14.48 10.24
N THR A 188 -4.81 14.16 11.35
CA THR A 188 -4.17 12.87 11.60
C THR A 188 -5.03 12.00 12.52
N ASP A 189 -4.72 10.72 12.59
CA ASP A 189 -5.39 9.80 13.51
C ASP A 189 -4.77 9.78 14.93
N GLY A 190 -3.87 10.73 15.20
CA GLY A 190 -3.18 10.86 16.49
C GLY A 190 -2.00 9.89 16.69
N ARG A 191 -1.73 9.01 15.75
CA ARG A 191 -0.54 8.15 15.81
C ARG A 191 0.69 8.92 15.33
N MET A 192 1.83 8.61 15.90
CA MET A 192 3.11 9.12 15.44
C MET A 192 3.88 7.96 14.80
N ASP A 193 3.88 7.91 13.47
CA ASP A 193 4.53 6.90 12.66
C ASP A 193 5.29 7.54 11.48
N GLN A 194 5.82 6.74 10.57
CA GLN A 194 6.59 7.24 9.42
C GLN A 194 5.77 8.11 8.45
N VAL A 195 4.43 7.99 8.47
CA VAL A 195 3.54 8.77 7.61
C VAL A 195 3.12 10.07 8.27
N THR A 196 2.81 10.04 9.56
CA THR A 196 2.30 11.20 10.32
C THR A 196 3.40 12.07 10.91
N ALA A 197 4.58 11.53 11.21
CA ALA A 197 5.70 12.30 11.74
C ALA A 197 6.07 13.53 10.89
N PRO A 198 6.17 13.43 9.54
CA PRO A 198 6.43 14.61 8.71
C PRO A 198 5.31 15.68 8.77
N MET A 199 4.05 15.27 9.03
CA MET A 199 2.93 16.20 9.17
C MET A 199 3.05 16.99 10.48
N TYR A 200 3.41 16.32 11.58
CA TYR A 200 3.64 16.99 12.87
C TYR A 200 4.85 17.90 12.84
N GLU A 201 5.92 17.52 12.15
CA GLU A 201 7.10 18.35 11.95
C GLU A 201 6.75 19.63 11.18
N ALA A 202 6.09 19.49 10.02
CA ALA A 202 5.63 20.64 9.22
C ALA A 202 4.67 21.55 9.99
N LEU A 203 3.76 20.99 10.79
CA LEU A 203 2.85 21.75 11.64
C LEU A 203 3.62 22.54 12.71
N GLY A 204 4.61 21.91 13.35
CA GLY A 204 5.50 22.58 14.33
C GLY A 204 6.27 23.75 13.72
N ASP A 205 6.79 23.57 12.51
CA ASP A 205 7.52 24.61 11.77
C ASP A 205 6.63 25.81 11.43
N LEU A 206 5.38 25.55 10.99
CA LEU A 206 4.40 26.61 10.71
C LEU A 206 4.07 27.42 11.96
N TYR A 207 3.81 26.76 13.09
CA TYR A 207 3.54 27.45 14.35
C TYR A 207 4.76 28.22 14.86
N ALA A 208 5.96 27.66 14.78
CA ALA A 208 7.19 28.35 15.16
C ALA A 208 7.46 29.60 14.30
N ALA A 209 7.04 29.57 13.04
CA ALA A 209 7.14 30.70 12.11
C ALA A 209 5.98 31.71 12.26
N GLY A 210 5.03 31.50 13.17
CA GLY A 210 3.83 32.36 13.33
C GLY A 210 2.89 32.32 12.12
N LYS A 211 2.83 31.20 11.42
CA LYS A 211 2.05 31.00 10.19
C LYS A 211 0.86 30.05 10.40
N GLY A 212 0.53 29.71 11.65
CA GLY A 212 -0.55 28.79 12.01
C GLY A 212 -1.64 29.41 12.86
#